data_155f8c2da06cee0e8d4ecde73c145316
#
_entry.id   155f8c2da06cee0e8d4ecde73c145316
#
_cell.length_a   1.000
_cell.length_b   1.000
_cell.length_c   1.000
_cell.angle_alpha   90.00
_cell.angle_beta   90.00
_cell.angle_gamma   90.00
#
_symmetry.space_group_name_H-M   'P 1'
#
loop_
_entity.id
_entity.type
_entity.pdbx_description
1 polymer ?
#
loop_
_entity_poly.entity_id
_entity_poly.type
_entity_poly.pdbx_seq_one_letter_code
_entity_poly.pdbx_strand_id
1 'polypeptide(L)'
;MRKLSTVAAVGMTLLCLVKVSAQDEKIGLSRDYDVCMDKSGGVTANMLDCIGAETKRQDARLNKIYKDVMAHADEAGKKRLLEAQRAWIKFRDADVDFYRDPNGGTAATLAGSDRYLMMTAERAAELEKFKE
;
A
#
# COMPACT_ATOMS: atom_id res chain seq x y z
N MET A 1 -3.99 -62.48 36.61
CA MET A 1 -4.87 -61.87 35.57
C MET A 1 -4.88 -60.34 35.75
N ARG A 2 -4.04 -59.67 35.00
CA ARG A 2 -3.99 -58.19 35.01
C ARG A 2 -4.34 -57.71 33.61
N LYS A 3 -5.47 -57.01 33.49
CA LYS A 3 -5.92 -56.39 32.25
C LYS A 3 -5.15 -55.10 32.06
N LEU A 4 -4.34 -55.05 30.99
CA LEU A 4 -3.74 -53.79 30.51
C LEU A 4 -4.79 -53.04 29.71
N SER A 5 -5.20 -51.89 30.20
CA SER A 5 -6.00 -50.94 29.44
C SER A 5 -5.07 -50.07 28.64
N THR A 6 -5.16 -50.18 27.33
CA THR A 6 -4.45 -49.33 26.37
C THR A 6 -5.20 -48.01 26.26
N VAL A 7 -4.60 -46.94 26.78
CA VAL A 7 -5.10 -45.57 26.56
C VAL A 7 -4.57 -45.09 25.22
N ALA A 8 -5.45 -44.99 24.23
CA ALA A 8 -5.14 -44.37 22.97
C ALA A 8 -5.12 -42.83 23.14
N ALA A 9 -3.94 -42.26 23.12
CA ALA A 9 -3.76 -40.81 23.07
C ALA A 9 -4.06 -40.34 21.65
N VAL A 10 -5.26 -39.76 21.44
CA VAL A 10 -5.61 -39.03 20.23
C VAL A 10 -4.88 -37.71 20.28
N GLY A 11 -3.77 -37.63 19.58
CA GLY A 11 -3.04 -36.39 19.33
C GLY A 11 -3.85 -35.49 18.40
N MET A 12 -4.57 -34.54 18.95
CA MET A 12 -5.24 -33.49 18.22
C MET A 12 -4.20 -32.44 17.83
N THR A 13 -3.57 -32.65 16.66
CA THR A 13 -2.73 -31.65 16.03
C THR A 13 -3.63 -30.47 15.63
N LEU A 14 -3.62 -29.45 16.49
CA LEU A 14 -4.22 -28.16 16.17
C LEU A 14 -3.38 -27.53 15.04
N LEU A 15 -3.81 -27.74 13.80
CA LEU A 15 -3.31 -26.97 12.67
C LEU A 15 -3.69 -25.51 12.94
N CYS A 16 -2.75 -24.76 13.49
CA CYS A 16 -2.79 -23.29 13.42
C CYS A 16 -2.74 -22.94 11.93
N LEU A 17 -3.91 -22.81 11.32
CA LEU A 17 -4.09 -22.02 10.12
C LEU A 17 -3.73 -20.57 10.51
N VAL A 18 -2.44 -20.27 10.44
CA VAL A 18 -2.01 -18.88 10.33
C VAL A 18 -2.69 -18.41 9.05
N LYS A 19 -3.86 -17.79 9.21
CA LYS A 19 -4.36 -16.86 8.21
C LYS A 19 -3.24 -15.81 8.14
N VAL A 20 -2.38 -15.93 7.14
CA VAL A 20 -1.67 -14.79 6.61
C VAL A 20 -2.81 -13.87 6.20
N SER A 21 -3.23 -13.02 7.13
CA SER A 21 -3.98 -11.83 6.79
C SER A 21 -3.09 -11.14 5.79
N ALA A 22 -3.48 -11.21 4.54
CA ALA A 22 -2.91 -10.39 3.52
C ALA A 22 -3.02 -8.95 4.05
N GLN A 23 -1.89 -8.42 4.51
CA GLN A 23 -1.74 -7.01 4.79
C GLN A 23 -1.74 -6.21 3.46
N ASP A 24 -2.02 -6.92 2.34
CA ASP A 24 -2.54 -6.37 1.10
C ASP A 24 -3.95 -5.82 1.26
N GLU A 25 -4.52 -5.90 2.47
CA GLU A 25 -5.81 -5.31 2.73
C GLU A 25 -5.69 -3.79 2.62
N LYS A 26 -5.43 -3.39 1.36
CA LYS A 26 -6.09 -2.25 0.81
C LYS A 26 -5.54 -0.95 1.34
N ILE A 27 -4.33 -0.69 0.92
CA ILE A 27 -3.91 0.71 0.76
C ILE A 27 -4.88 1.47 -0.17
N GLY A 28 -5.96 0.80 -0.64
CA GLY A 28 -7.06 1.38 -1.39
C GLY A 28 -6.80 1.52 -2.89
N LEU A 29 -5.97 0.65 -3.46
CA LEU A 29 -5.86 0.55 -4.91
C LEU A 29 -7.19 0.13 -5.53
N SER A 30 -7.49 0.63 -6.72
CA SER A 30 -8.75 0.35 -7.38
C SER A 30 -8.76 -1.03 -8.04
N ARG A 31 -9.95 -1.63 -8.12
CA ARG A 31 -10.13 -2.86 -8.90
C ARG A 31 -9.78 -2.68 -10.39
N ASP A 32 -9.97 -1.47 -10.92
CA ASP A 32 -9.58 -1.16 -12.30
C ASP A 32 -8.08 -1.27 -12.52
N TYR A 33 -7.28 -0.94 -11.49
CA TYR A 33 -5.85 -1.14 -11.52
C TYR A 33 -5.49 -2.62 -11.60
N ASP A 34 -6.10 -3.46 -10.76
CA ASP A 34 -5.85 -4.91 -10.77
C ASP A 34 -6.17 -5.51 -12.14
N VAL A 35 -7.35 -5.18 -12.69
CA VAL A 35 -7.78 -5.65 -14.01
C VAL A 35 -6.87 -5.14 -15.13
N CYS A 36 -6.39 -3.89 -15.04
CA CYS A 36 -5.46 -3.31 -15.99
C CYS A 36 -4.12 -4.04 -15.96
N MET A 37 -3.57 -4.28 -14.78
CA MET A 37 -2.30 -4.98 -14.59
C MET A 37 -2.38 -6.42 -15.12
N ASP A 38 -3.46 -7.14 -14.83
CA ASP A 38 -3.70 -8.49 -15.35
C ASP A 38 -3.70 -8.52 -16.89
N LYS A 39 -4.32 -7.50 -17.51
CA LYS A 39 -4.38 -7.37 -18.97
C LYS A 39 -3.10 -6.85 -19.61
N SER A 40 -2.19 -6.31 -18.84
CA SER A 40 -0.92 -5.75 -19.35
C SER A 40 -0.03 -6.80 -20.02
N GLY A 41 -0.22 -8.08 -19.65
CA GLY A 41 0.57 -9.21 -20.16
C GLY A 41 2.06 -9.11 -19.81
N GLY A 42 2.43 -8.35 -18.79
CA GLY A 42 3.82 -8.11 -18.42
C GLY A 42 4.55 -7.14 -19.36
N VAL A 43 3.84 -6.49 -20.28
CA VAL A 43 4.43 -5.48 -21.17
C VAL A 43 4.64 -4.18 -20.38
N THR A 44 5.88 -3.74 -20.27
CA THR A 44 6.28 -2.57 -19.46
C THR A 44 5.47 -1.32 -19.79
N ALA A 45 5.27 -1.02 -21.06
CA ALA A 45 4.50 0.16 -21.48
C ALA A 45 3.05 0.09 -20.96
N ASN A 46 2.39 -1.06 -21.10
CA ASN A 46 1.02 -1.26 -20.63
C ASN A 46 0.94 -1.16 -19.09
N MET A 47 1.92 -1.72 -18.38
CA MET A 47 2.00 -1.60 -16.92
C MET A 47 2.17 -0.15 -16.48
N LEU A 48 3.01 0.63 -17.17
CA LEU A 48 3.20 2.06 -16.88
C LEU A 48 1.91 2.86 -17.10
N ASP A 49 1.12 2.54 -18.12
CA ASP A 49 -0.19 3.16 -18.34
C ASP A 49 -1.16 2.85 -17.20
N CYS A 50 -1.20 1.60 -16.73
CA CYS A 50 -2.04 1.20 -15.59
C CYS A 50 -1.62 1.93 -14.31
N ILE A 51 -0.31 1.96 -14.01
CA ILE A 51 0.25 2.65 -12.85
C ILE A 51 -0.06 4.15 -12.93
N GLY A 52 0.12 4.77 -14.10
CA GLY A 52 -0.17 6.19 -14.30
C GLY A 52 -1.64 6.56 -14.09
N ALA A 53 -2.56 5.72 -14.56
CA ALA A 53 -3.99 5.92 -14.35
C ALA A 53 -4.37 5.79 -12.87
N GLU A 54 -3.82 4.79 -12.17
CA GLU A 54 -4.07 4.60 -10.74
C GLU A 54 -3.42 5.70 -9.90
N THR A 55 -2.22 6.14 -10.24
CA THR A 55 -1.54 7.25 -9.57
C THR A 55 -2.41 8.51 -9.55
N LYS A 56 -3.05 8.86 -10.67
CA LYS A 56 -3.98 9.99 -10.73
C LYS A 56 -5.14 9.84 -9.76
N ARG A 57 -5.70 8.62 -9.62
CA ARG A 57 -6.78 8.33 -8.66
C ARG A 57 -6.29 8.49 -7.21
N GLN A 58 -5.12 7.94 -6.89
CA GLN A 58 -4.57 8.00 -5.54
C GLN A 58 -4.10 9.39 -5.15
N ASP A 59 -3.55 10.18 -6.07
CA ASP A 59 -3.24 11.60 -5.83
C ASP A 59 -4.52 12.41 -5.53
N ALA A 60 -5.59 12.19 -6.28
CA ALA A 60 -6.87 12.86 -6.02
C ALA A 60 -7.45 12.43 -4.65
N ARG A 61 -7.37 11.14 -4.31
CA ARG A 61 -7.77 10.59 -3.02
C ARG A 61 -6.97 11.22 -1.87
N LEU A 62 -5.64 11.21 -1.97
CA LEU A 62 -4.75 11.80 -0.95
C LEU A 62 -5.05 13.29 -0.74
N ASN A 63 -5.19 14.05 -1.81
CA ASN A 63 -5.50 15.47 -1.73
C ASN A 63 -6.85 15.73 -1.07
N LYS A 64 -7.87 14.92 -1.37
CA LYS A 64 -9.18 15.04 -0.73
C LYS A 64 -9.09 14.77 0.77
N ILE A 65 -8.48 13.65 1.15
CA ILE A 65 -8.33 13.24 2.55
C ILE A 65 -7.53 14.28 3.34
N TYR A 66 -6.42 14.76 2.77
CA TYR A 66 -5.62 15.82 3.40
C TYR A 66 -6.45 17.07 3.71
N LYS A 67 -7.28 17.51 2.76
CA LYS A 67 -8.18 18.66 2.96
C LYS A 67 -9.22 18.39 4.04
N ASP A 68 -9.79 17.17 4.06
CA ASP A 68 -10.79 16.77 5.05
C ASP A 68 -10.18 16.79 6.46
N VAL A 69 -8.99 16.20 6.64
CA VAL A 69 -8.28 16.20 7.94
C VAL A 69 -7.88 17.61 8.36
N MET A 70 -7.38 18.43 7.43
CA MET A 70 -7.06 19.85 7.70
C MET A 70 -8.28 20.63 8.15
N ALA A 71 -9.46 20.35 7.60
CA ALA A 71 -10.68 21.08 7.95
C ALA A 71 -11.15 20.79 9.39
N HIS A 72 -10.87 19.60 9.91
CA HIS A 72 -11.30 19.17 11.25
C HIS A 72 -10.22 19.41 12.34
N ALA A 73 -8.97 19.67 11.95
CA ALA A 73 -7.88 19.89 12.88
C ALA A 73 -7.94 21.31 13.50
N ASP A 74 -7.48 21.42 14.76
CA ASP A 74 -7.19 22.70 15.38
C ASP A 74 -5.96 23.38 14.73
N GLU A 75 -5.69 24.64 15.06
CA GLU A 75 -4.57 25.38 14.44
C GLU A 75 -3.21 24.74 14.66
N ALA A 76 -2.98 24.14 15.84
CA ALA A 76 -1.75 23.43 16.12
C ALA A 76 -1.65 22.11 15.31
N GLY A 77 -2.77 21.41 15.16
CA GLY A 77 -2.89 20.21 14.31
C GLY A 77 -2.66 20.50 12.83
N LYS A 78 -3.27 21.58 12.32
CA LYS A 78 -3.04 22.05 10.93
C LYS A 78 -1.56 22.31 10.66
N LYS A 79 -0.88 23.00 11.57
CA LYS A 79 0.55 23.29 11.42
C LYS A 79 1.37 21.98 11.40
N ARG A 80 1.14 21.08 12.34
CA ARG A 80 1.82 19.78 12.40
C ARG A 80 1.58 18.94 11.15
N LEU A 81 0.33 18.88 10.67
CA LEU A 81 -0.01 18.11 9.47
C LEU A 81 0.65 18.69 8.22
N LEU A 82 0.67 20.02 8.09
CA LEU A 82 1.34 20.68 6.98
C LEU A 82 2.85 20.38 6.95
N GLU A 83 3.51 20.46 8.11
CA GLU A 83 4.95 20.15 8.24
C GLU A 83 5.22 18.67 7.92
N ALA A 84 4.41 17.76 8.47
CA ALA A 84 4.52 16.32 8.20
C ALA A 84 4.32 16.00 6.72
N GLN A 85 3.32 16.61 6.07
CA GLN A 85 3.06 16.38 4.65
C GLN A 85 4.19 16.88 3.76
N ARG A 86 4.76 18.04 4.08
CA ARG A 86 5.93 18.57 3.35
C ARG A 86 7.16 17.67 3.50
N ALA A 87 7.42 17.17 4.70
CA ALA A 87 8.52 16.24 4.95
C ALA A 87 8.30 14.91 4.23
N TRP A 88 7.07 14.39 4.23
CA TRP A 88 6.70 13.18 3.53
C TRP A 88 6.88 13.31 2.01
N ILE A 89 6.45 14.43 1.40
CA ILE A 89 6.66 14.67 -0.04
C ILE A 89 8.14 14.62 -0.40
N LYS A 90 9.01 15.29 0.38
CA LYS A 90 10.46 15.26 0.16
C LYS A 90 11.02 13.86 0.26
N PHE A 91 10.58 13.10 1.26
CA PHE A 91 11.01 11.72 1.44
C PHE A 91 10.56 10.85 0.26
N ARG A 92 9.26 10.92 -0.11
CA ARG A 92 8.72 10.17 -1.24
C ARG A 92 9.51 10.43 -2.52
N ASP A 93 9.73 11.71 -2.85
CA ASP A 93 10.38 12.07 -4.11
C ASP A 93 11.83 11.57 -4.15
N ALA A 94 12.58 11.69 -3.04
CA ALA A 94 13.94 11.16 -2.94
C ALA A 94 13.98 9.62 -3.00
N ASP A 95 13.02 8.95 -2.37
CA ASP A 95 12.92 7.49 -2.39
C ASP A 95 12.56 6.98 -3.80
N VAL A 96 11.63 7.65 -4.49
CA VAL A 96 11.29 7.35 -5.88
C VAL A 96 12.49 7.55 -6.82
N ASP A 97 13.26 8.60 -6.63
CA ASP A 97 14.47 8.86 -7.42
C ASP A 97 15.53 7.76 -7.23
N PHE A 98 15.64 7.20 -6.01
CA PHE A 98 16.50 6.05 -5.75
C PHE A 98 16.08 4.82 -6.58
N TYR A 99 14.76 4.55 -6.67
CA TYR A 99 14.23 3.44 -7.48
C TYR A 99 14.36 3.69 -9.00
N ARG A 100 14.41 4.95 -9.42
CA ARG A 100 14.59 5.35 -10.83
C ARG A 100 16.06 5.39 -11.25
N ASP A 101 16.87 4.46 -10.82
CA ASP A 101 18.28 4.41 -11.22
C ASP A 101 18.42 4.73 -12.72
N PRO A 102 19.13 5.80 -13.11
CA PRO A 102 19.27 6.20 -14.52
C PRO A 102 19.95 5.14 -15.39
N ASN A 103 20.67 4.20 -14.77
CA ASN A 103 21.31 3.09 -15.48
C ASN A 103 20.40 1.83 -15.55
N GLY A 104 19.28 1.83 -14.89
CA GLY A 104 18.39 0.67 -14.78
C GLY A 104 17.40 0.50 -15.94
N GLY A 105 17.39 1.41 -16.92
CA GLY A 105 16.52 1.35 -18.09
C GLY A 105 15.03 1.36 -17.76
N THR A 106 14.24 0.62 -18.56
CA THR A 106 12.77 0.58 -18.41
C THR A 106 12.32 -0.09 -17.12
N ALA A 107 13.09 -1.02 -16.58
CA ALA A 107 12.79 -1.67 -15.31
C ALA A 107 12.86 -0.68 -14.13
N ALA A 108 13.85 0.20 -14.11
CA ALA A 108 13.97 1.25 -13.09
C ALA A 108 12.86 2.30 -13.24
N THR A 109 12.47 2.63 -14.46
CA THR A 109 11.32 3.51 -14.71
C THR A 109 10.04 2.90 -14.13
N LEU A 110 9.81 1.61 -14.37
CA LEU A 110 8.66 0.89 -13.82
C LEU A 110 8.70 0.87 -12.28
N ALA A 111 9.86 0.51 -11.70
CA ALA A 111 10.04 0.44 -10.26
C ALA A 111 9.79 1.80 -9.58
N GLY A 112 10.32 2.89 -10.11
CA GLY A 112 10.08 4.23 -9.57
C GLY A 112 8.63 4.69 -9.69
N SER A 113 7.96 4.34 -10.79
CA SER A 113 6.55 4.68 -10.98
C SER A 113 5.63 3.89 -10.03
N ASP A 114 5.90 2.61 -9.86
CA ASP A 114 5.20 1.78 -8.89
C ASP A 114 5.43 2.27 -7.46
N ARG A 115 6.68 2.59 -7.10
CA ARG A 115 7.01 3.14 -5.79
C ARG A 115 6.26 4.43 -5.48
N TYR A 116 6.16 5.34 -6.44
CA TYR A 116 5.38 6.57 -6.29
C TYR A 116 3.90 6.27 -6.01
N LEU A 117 3.30 5.39 -6.79
CA LEU A 117 1.91 4.95 -6.62
C LEU A 117 1.68 4.37 -5.22
N MET A 118 2.50 3.41 -4.82
CA MET A 118 2.35 2.71 -3.54
C MET A 118 2.46 3.69 -2.36
N MET A 119 3.50 4.51 -2.32
CA MET A 119 3.67 5.49 -1.25
C MET A 119 2.50 6.49 -1.18
N THR A 120 1.97 6.92 -2.32
CA THR A 120 0.82 7.84 -2.37
C THR A 120 -0.45 7.19 -1.82
N ALA A 121 -0.71 5.94 -2.20
CA ALA A 121 -1.87 5.17 -1.71
C ALA A 121 -1.76 4.86 -0.21
N GLU A 122 -0.58 4.47 0.26
CA GLU A 122 -0.29 4.25 1.69
C GLU A 122 -0.52 5.53 2.50
N ARG A 123 -0.03 6.67 2.02
CA ARG A 123 -0.23 7.95 2.70
C ARG A 123 -1.70 8.36 2.78
N ALA A 124 -2.45 8.11 1.72
CA ALA A 124 -3.89 8.34 1.74
C ALA A 124 -4.58 7.47 2.81
N ALA A 125 -4.24 6.18 2.86
CA ALA A 125 -4.79 5.25 3.85
C ALA A 125 -4.39 5.60 5.30
N GLU A 126 -3.18 6.13 5.52
CA GLU A 126 -2.77 6.64 6.83
C GLU A 126 -3.60 7.83 7.27
N LEU A 127 -3.78 8.83 6.39
CA LEU A 127 -4.53 10.04 6.73
C LEU A 127 -6.03 9.76 6.89
N GLU A 128 -6.59 8.74 6.25
CA GLU A 128 -7.99 8.34 6.45
C GLU A 128 -8.34 8.01 7.89
N LYS A 129 -7.38 7.55 8.67
CA LYS A 129 -7.56 7.23 10.10
C LYS A 129 -7.84 8.45 10.97
N PHE A 130 -7.62 9.66 10.44
CA PHE A 130 -7.80 10.93 11.15
C PHE A 130 -9.00 11.74 10.65
N LYS A 131 -9.90 11.11 9.89
CA LYS A 131 -11.09 11.77 9.34
C LYS A 131 -12.27 11.85 10.32
N GLU A 132 -12.16 11.22 11.49
CA GLU A 132 -13.23 11.18 12.50
C GLU A 132 -13.29 12.45 13.35
#